data_11c55d2de125ffd7353e57972867363c
#
_entry.id   11c55d2de125ffd7353e57972867363c
#
_cell.length_a   1.000
_cell.length_b   1.000
_cell.length_c   1.000
_cell.angle_alpha   90.00
_cell.angle_beta   90.00
_cell.angle_gamma   90.00
#
_symmetry.space_group_name_H-M   'P 1'
#
loop_
_entity.id
_entity.type
_entity.pdbx_description
1 polymer ?
#
loop_
_entity_poly.entity_id
_entity_poly.type
_entity_poly.pdbx_seq_one_letter_code
_entity_poly.pdbx_strand_id
1 'polypeptide(L)'
;MCDNKPAYKRVLLKLSGEALAKKETRVIDGEKKTELVSIFDENKVAEIASAVKSCIDSGVQVAIVIGAGNIWRGKLGEGVDRARADHMGMLATTINCLRFSDALEKLGIRAHVMTPVSMEAFAEPFQYRRAIDDLEAGEPVIFACGIGIPFVSTDTATVVRAAEIHADVILMAKNIDGVYDKDPRKFPDAKKFRTVSYAYCLEKKLAATDISSSVLAQEQGIDSYVFSLAEAQNIVKAVHGENIGTL
;
A
#
# COMPACT_ATOMS: atom_id res chain seq x y z
N MET A 1 -14.81 -19.00 22.81
CA MET A 1 -14.20 -17.81 22.24
C MET A 1 -13.18 -18.33 21.26
N CYS A 2 -13.38 -18.16 19.95
CA CYS A 2 -12.34 -18.54 18.97
C CYS A 2 -11.14 -17.63 19.25
N ASP A 3 -9.97 -18.23 19.47
CA ASP A 3 -8.70 -17.52 19.54
C ASP A 3 -8.49 -16.79 18.21
N ASN A 4 -8.82 -15.51 18.18
CA ASN A 4 -8.73 -14.66 17.01
C ASN A 4 -7.26 -14.16 16.86
N LYS A 5 -6.31 -15.11 16.89
CA LYS A 5 -4.89 -14.81 16.78
C LYS A 5 -4.60 -14.38 15.33
N PRO A 6 -3.83 -13.30 15.12
CA PRO A 6 -3.39 -12.92 13.79
C PRO A 6 -2.68 -14.05 13.06
N ALA A 7 -2.90 -14.18 11.76
CA ALA A 7 -2.23 -15.16 10.90
C ALA A 7 -0.76 -14.79 10.64
N TYR A 8 -0.41 -13.52 10.79
CA TYR A 8 0.91 -12.96 10.51
C TYR A 8 1.42 -12.17 11.72
N LYS A 9 2.72 -12.24 11.97
CA LYS A 9 3.38 -11.46 13.03
C LYS A 9 3.82 -10.09 12.53
N ARG A 10 4.42 -10.02 11.32
CA ARG A 10 4.91 -8.78 10.71
C ARG A 10 4.37 -8.64 9.31
N VAL A 11 3.65 -7.57 9.04
CA VAL A 11 3.07 -7.31 7.73
C VAL A 11 3.60 -6.01 7.14
N LEU A 12 3.71 -5.96 5.81
CA LEU A 12 3.88 -4.70 5.10
C LEU A 12 2.60 -4.36 4.35
N LEU A 13 1.90 -3.33 4.81
CA LEU A 13 0.67 -2.84 4.20
C LEU A 13 0.99 -1.82 3.11
N LYS A 14 0.62 -2.13 1.87
CA LYS A 14 0.71 -1.19 0.76
C LYS A 14 -0.64 -0.55 0.50
N LEU A 15 -0.70 0.76 0.62
CA LEU A 15 -1.86 1.59 0.32
C LEU A 15 -1.68 2.34 -1.00
N SER A 16 -2.72 2.39 -1.84
CA SER A 16 -2.74 3.32 -2.97
C SER A 16 -2.98 4.74 -2.45
N GLY A 17 -2.21 5.73 -2.91
CA GLY A 17 -2.50 7.13 -2.59
C GLY A 17 -3.92 7.55 -2.97
N GLU A 18 -4.46 6.99 -4.05
CA GLU A 18 -5.86 7.24 -4.46
C GLU A 18 -6.90 6.81 -3.42
N ALA A 19 -6.56 5.87 -2.55
CA ALA A 19 -7.44 5.43 -1.48
C ALA A 19 -7.58 6.47 -0.36
N LEU A 20 -6.64 7.41 -0.28
CA LEU A 20 -6.67 8.53 0.67
C LEU A 20 -7.44 9.74 0.13
N ALA A 21 -7.72 9.79 -1.18
CA ALA A 21 -8.32 10.94 -1.85
C ALA A 21 -9.84 10.99 -1.69
N LYS A 22 -10.38 12.21 -1.55
CA LYS A 22 -11.81 12.45 -1.70
C LYS A 22 -12.15 12.65 -3.16
N LYS A 23 -13.02 11.79 -3.70
CA LYS A 23 -13.52 11.85 -5.07
C LYS A 23 -15.03 11.96 -5.05
N GLU A 24 -15.58 12.75 -5.97
CA GLU A 24 -17.02 12.83 -6.21
C GLU A 24 -17.33 12.42 -7.64
N THR A 25 -18.37 11.59 -7.81
CA THR A 25 -18.87 11.23 -9.13
C THR A 25 -20.09 12.07 -9.45
N ARG A 26 -20.01 12.85 -10.52
CA ARG A 26 -21.12 13.67 -11.03
C ARG A 26 -21.55 13.16 -12.40
N VAL A 27 -22.81 13.30 -12.71
CA VAL A 27 -23.32 13.05 -14.06
C VAL A 27 -23.25 14.38 -14.83
N ILE A 28 -22.40 14.44 -15.85
CA ILE A 28 -22.25 15.59 -16.75
C ILE A 28 -22.53 15.09 -18.15
N ASP A 29 -23.52 15.70 -18.83
CA ASP A 29 -23.95 15.32 -20.17
C ASP A 29 -24.33 13.83 -20.33
N GLY A 30 -24.93 13.24 -19.27
CA GLY A 30 -25.34 11.82 -19.23
C GLY A 30 -24.20 10.84 -18.93
N GLU A 31 -22.97 11.30 -18.82
CA GLU A 31 -21.80 10.48 -18.47
C GLU A 31 -21.40 10.65 -16.99
N LYS A 32 -21.02 9.53 -16.36
CA LYS A 32 -20.46 9.55 -15.00
C LYS A 32 -19.01 10.00 -15.06
N LYS A 33 -18.72 11.21 -14.56
CA LYS A 33 -17.34 11.72 -14.39
C LYS A 33 -16.99 11.75 -12.92
N THR A 34 -15.84 11.13 -12.58
CA THR A 34 -15.31 11.13 -11.20
C THR A 34 -14.17 12.13 -11.12
N GLU A 35 -14.34 13.14 -10.28
CA GLU A 35 -13.39 14.23 -10.08
C GLU A 35 -12.74 14.15 -8.71
N LEU A 36 -11.48 14.57 -8.61
CA LEU A 36 -10.76 14.73 -7.36
C LEU A 36 -11.22 16.01 -6.68
N VAL A 37 -11.79 15.88 -5.49
CA VAL A 37 -12.25 17.04 -4.66
C VAL A 37 -11.15 17.46 -3.69
N SER A 38 -10.46 16.51 -3.10
CA SER A 38 -9.34 16.74 -2.19
C SER A 38 -8.34 15.59 -2.28
N ILE A 39 -7.06 15.91 -2.11
CA ILE A 39 -6.00 14.89 -2.04
C ILE A 39 -6.14 14.00 -0.80
N PHE A 40 -6.89 14.44 0.22
CA PHE A 40 -7.23 13.66 1.41
C PHE A 40 -8.73 13.69 1.67
N ASP A 41 -9.28 12.50 1.92
CA ASP A 41 -10.58 12.29 2.56
C ASP A 41 -10.31 12.00 4.04
N GLU A 42 -10.61 12.98 4.89
CA GLU A 42 -10.31 12.91 6.32
C GLU A 42 -10.96 11.71 7.01
N ASN A 43 -12.21 11.37 6.61
CA ASN A 43 -12.91 10.22 7.15
C ASN A 43 -12.22 8.91 6.74
N LYS A 44 -11.85 8.79 5.46
CA LYS A 44 -11.18 7.59 4.94
C LYS A 44 -9.81 7.39 5.56
N VAL A 45 -9.05 8.47 5.74
CA VAL A 45 -7.74 8.43 6.42
C VAL A 45 -7.91 7.96 7.86
N ALA A 46 -8.89 8.50 8.59
CA ALA A 46 -9.17 8.09 9.97
C ALA A 46 -9.65 6.63 10.08
N GLU A 47 -10.50 6.17 9.16
CA GLU A 47 -10.95 4.76 9.11
C GLU A 47 -9.78 3.80 8.90
N ILE A 48 -8.87 4.10 7.95
CA ILE A 48 -7.69 3.29 7.66
C ILE A 48 -6.74 3.30 8.86
N ALA A 49 -6.49 4.46 9.47
CA ALA A 49 -5.66 4.56 10.66
C ALA A 49 -6.24 3.76 11.84
N SER A 50 -7.55 3.77 12.02
CA SER A 50 -8.24 2.97 13.05
C SER A 50 -8.11 1.46 12.80
N ALA A 51 -8.20 1.02 11.54
CA ALA A 51 -7.99 -0.38 11.17
C ALA A 51 -6.53 -0.81 11.43
N VAL A 52 -5.55 0.03 11.08
CA VAL A 52 -4.12 -0.20 11.38
C VAL A 52 -3.91 -0.29 12.90
N LYS A 53 -4.51 0.62 13.68
CA LYS A 53 -4.47 0.55 15.15
C LYS A 53 -4.99 -0.80 15.65
N SER A 54 -6.12 -1.28 15.14
CA SER A 54 -6.68 -2.56 15.54
C SER A 54 -5.73 -3.74 15.27
N CYS A 55 -4.96 -3.69 14.17
CA CYS A 55 -3.93 -4.69 13.90
C CYS A 55 -2.78 -4.61 14.93
N ILE A 56 -2.30 -3.40 15.25
CA ILE A 56 -1.23 -3.18 16.23
C ILE A 56 -1.70 -3.64 17.62
N ASP A 57 -2.90 -3.27 18.03
CA ASP A 57 -3.49 -3.67 19.32
C ASP A 57 -3.64 -5.22 19.43
N SER A 58 -3.75 -5.93 18.30
CA SER A 58 -3.74 -7.41 18.28
C SER A 58 -2.33 -8.01 18.29
N GLY A 59 -1.27 -7.20 18.41
CA GLY A 59 0.12 -7.64 18.51
C GLY A 59 0.82 -7.81 17.14
N VAL A 60 0.25 -7.29 16.06
CA VAL A 60 0.87 -7.34 14.72
C VAL A 60 1.81 -6.15 14.53
N GLN A 61 3.01 -6.43 14.03
CA GLN A 61 3.99 -5.45 13.62
C GLN A 61 3.62 -4.94 12.23
N VAL A 62 3.28 -3.65 12.09
CA VAL A 62 2.74 -3.09 10.84
C VAL A 62 3.72 -2.10 10.24
N ALA A 63 4.31 -2.45 9.09
CA ALA A 63 5.00 -1.52 8.21
C ALA A 63 4.07 -1.04 7.09
N ILE A 64 4.28 0.17 6.58
CA ILE A 64 3.35 0.79 5.63
C ILE A 64 4.13 1.44 4.49
N VAL A 65 3.64 1.25 3.25
CA VAL A 65 4.03 2.01 2.05
C VAL A 65 2.81 2.66 1.45
N ILE A 66 2.88 3.94 1.13
CA ILE A 66 1.77 4.69 0.53
C ILE A 66 2.20 5.24 -0.83
N GLY A 67 1.42 4.94 -1.88
CA GLY A 67 1.65 5.48 -3.22
C GLY A 67 1.26 6.97 -3.34
N ALA A 68 1.66 7.60 -4.45
CA ALA A 68 1.47 9.05 -4.71
C ALA A 68 0.24 9.40 -5.55
N GLY A 69 -0.57 8.40 -5.97
CA GLY A 69 -1.56 8.56 -7.05
C GLY A 69 -2.69 9.59 -6.84
N ASN A 70 -2.87 10.10 -5.61
CA ASN A 70 -3.77 11.20 -5.29
C ASN A 70 -3.16 12.60 -5.53
N ILE A 71 -1.84 12.71 -5.54
CA ILE A 71 -1.10 13.98 -5.66
C ILE A 71 -0.41 14.06 -7.03
N TRP A 72 0.33 13.01 -7.40
CA TRP A 72 1.16 12.99 -8.60
C TRP A 72 1.25 11.62 -9.25
N ARG A 73 1.19 11.60 -10.59
CA ARG A 73 1.40 10.41 -11.43
C ARG A 73 2.49 10.69 -12.44
N GLY A 74 3.72 10.26 -12.16
CA GLY A 74 4.90 10.53 -12.99
C GLY A 74 4.76 10.09 -14.45
N LYS A 75 4.06 8.99 -14.72
CA LYS A 75 3.80 8.49 -16.09
C LYS A 75 2.88 9.39 -16.94
N LEU A 76 2.16 10.35 -16.33
CA LEU A 76 1.19 11.23 -16.99
C LEU A 76 1.66 12.68 -17.07
N GLY A 77 2.87 12.99 -16.61
CA GLY A 77 3.45 14.34 -16.68
C GLY A 77 3.90 14.67 -18.09
N GLU A 78 2.99 15.14 -18.97
CA GLU A 78 3.39 15.66 -20.29
C GLU A 78 4.37 16.81 -20.14
N GLY A 79 5.50 16.73 -20.87
CA GLY A 79 6.53 17.79 -20.89
C GLY A 79 7.50 17.80 -19.72
N VAL A 80 7.41 16.83 -18.77
CA VAL A 80 8.36 16.69 -17.66
C VAL A 80 9.31 15.53 -17.91
N ASP A 81 10.60 15.75 -17.70
CA ASP A 81 11.59 14.66 -17.73
C ASP A 81 11.19 13.52 -16.78
N ARG A 82 11.36 12.27 -17.22
CA ARG A 82 10.88 11.10 -16.51
C ARG A 82 11.49 10.96 -15.11
N ALA A 83 12.80 11.18 -14.96
CA ALA A 83 13.44 11.10 -13.65
C ALA A 83 12.94 12.20 -12.72
N ARG A 84 12.72 13.40 -13.27
CA ARG A 84 12.13 14.53 -12.52
C ARG A 84 10.72 14.24 -12.07
N ALA A 85 9.90 13.66 -12.93
CA ALA A 85 8.53 13.26 -12.62
C ALA A 85 8.49 12.21 -11.50
N ASP A 86 9.42 11.25 -11.51
CA ASP A 86 9.54 10.24 -10.47
C ASP A 86 10.01 10.85 -9.12
N HIS A 87 10.95 11.83 -9.14
CA HIS A 87 11.31 12.58 -7.93
C HIS A 87 10.12 13.34 -7.34
N MET A 88 9.29 13.96 -8.18
CA MET A 88 8.04 14.59 -7.71
C MET A 88 7.08 13.55 -7.08
N GLY A 89 6.98 12.36 -7.66
CA GLY A 89 6.23 11.24 -7.10
C GLY A 89 6.76 10.79 -5.73
N MET A 90 8.09 10.74 -5.56
CA MET A 90 8.72 10.43 -4.27
C MET A 90 8.33 11.45 -3.19
N LEU A 91 8.42 12.75 -3.49
CA LEU A 91 7.98 13.81 -2.57
C LEU A 91 6.49 13.69 -2.25
N ALA A 92 5.67 13.37 -3.24
CA ALA A 92 4.23 13.17 -3.06
C ALA A 92 3.91 11.97 -2.15
N THR A 93 4.70 10.87 -2.21
CA THR A 93 4.56 9.77 -1.22
C THR A 93 4.89 10.24 0.19
N THR A 94 5.89 11.10 0.34
CA THR A 94 6.29 11.64 1.65
C THR A 94 5.17 12.49 2.27
N ILE A 95 4.50 13.33 1.48
CA ILE A 95 3.32 14.09 1.93
C ILE A 95 2.23 13.13 2.46
N ASN A 96 1.94 12.05 1.73
CA ASN A 96 0.97 11.04 2.17
C ASN A 96 1.38 10.34 3.46
N CYS A 97 2.67 10.00 3.59
CA CYS A 97 3.21 9.34 4.78
C CYS A 97 3.11 10.23 6.02
N LEU A 98 3.47 11.51 5.91
CA LEU A 98 3.35 12.49 7.00
C LEU A 98 1.88 12.68 7.42
N ARG A 99 0.97 12.80 6.42
CA ARG A 99 -0.47 12.91 6.74
C ARG A 99 -1.01 11.67 7.45
N PHE A 100 -0.54 10.48 7.06
CA PHE A 100 -0.99 9.23 7.67
C PHE A 100 -0.37 9.03 9.06
N SER A 101 0.88 9.42 9.26
CA SER A 101 1.54 9.46 10.60
C SER A 101 0.74 10.32 11.57
N ASP A 102 0.36 11.56 11.19
CA ASP A 102 -0.51 12.43 11.99
C ASP A 102 -1.84 11.76 12.39
N ALA A 103 -2.42 10.97 11.48
CA ALA A 103 -3.65 10.23 11.78
C ALA A 103 -3.45 9.12 12.82
N LEU A 104 -2.30 8.43 12.79
CA LEU A 104 -1.94 7.43 13.81
C LEU A 104 -1.61 8.08 15.14
N GLU A 105 -0.90 9.20 15.14
CA GLU A 105 -0.55 9.96 16.35
C GLU A 105 -1.81 10.47 17.08
N LYS A 106 -2.84 10.92 16.35
CA LYS A 106 -4.16 11.27 16.92
C LYS A 106 -4.86 10.11 17.60
N LEU A 107 -4.50 8.87 17.28
CA LEU A 107 -4.98 7.65 17.94
C LEU A 107 -4.05 7.18 19.06
N GLY A 108 -3.03 7.97 19.42
CA GLY A 108 -2.05 7.64 20.46
C GLY A 108 -0.96 6.67 20.02
N ILE A 109 -0.76 6.48 18.71
CA ILE A 109 0.26 5.58 18.17
C ILE A 109 1.42 6.44 17.66
N ARG A 110 2.61 6.22 18.21
CA ARG A 110 3.84 6.79 17.69
C ARG A 110 4.22 6.06 16.40
N ALA A 111 4.29 6.78 15.28
CA ALA A 111 4.64 6.23 13.98
C ALA A 111 5.94 6.85 13.45
N HIS A 112 6.83 6.02 12.91
CA HIS A 112 8.10 6.46 12.35
C HIS A 112 8.01 6.62 10.84
N VAL A 113 8.23 7.83 10.32
CA VAL A 113 8.31 8.08 8.87
C VAL A 113 9.76 8.02 8.46
N MET A 114 10.14 6.99 7.70
CA MET A 114 11.51 6.77 7.24
C MET A 114 11.65 6.97 5.74
N THR A 115 12.73 7.62 5.32
CA THR A 115 13.02 7.92 3.91
C THR A 115 14.47 7.60 3.54
N PRO A 116 14.72 7.02 2.34
CA PRO A 116 16.08 6.79 1.84
C PRO A 116 16.75 8.07 1.32
N VAL A 117 16.00 9.16 1.15
CA VAL A 117 16.49 10.48 0.76
C VAL A 117 16.51 11.36 2.01
N SER A 118 17.63 12.03 2.29
CA SER A 118 17.76 12.92 3.47
C SER A 118 16.68 13.99 3.49
N MET A 119 15.86 13.94 4.55
CA MET A 119 14.77 14.90 4.85
C MET A 119 14.65 15.06 6.37
N GLU A 120 15.78 15.16 7.07
CA GLU A 120 15.91 15.05 8.53
C GLU A 120 15.07 16.05 9.32
N ALA A 121 14.62 17.14 8.67
CA ALA A 121 13.73 18.11 9.32
C ALA A 121 12.32 17.57 9.62
N PHE A 122 11.88 16.49 8.95
CA PHE A 122 10.51 15.96 9.09
C PHE A 122 10.35 14.46 8.82
N ALA A 123 11.43 13.73 8.50
CA ALA A 123 11.44 12.28 8.32
C ALA A 123 12.78 11.69 8.75
N GLU A 124 12.76 10.48 9.28
CA GLU A 124 13.96 9.78 9.74
C GLU A 124 14.73 9.17 8.56
N PRO A 125 16.07 9.15 8.59
CA PRO A 125 16.85 8.38 7.61
C PRO A 125 16.50 6.89 7.71
N PHE A 126 16.22 6.27 6.55
CA PHE A 126 15.93 4.85 6.52
C PHE A 126 17.15 4.01 6.91
N GLN A 127 16.97 3.16 7.91
CA GLN A 127 17.90 2.10 8.30
C GLN A 127 17.09 0.84 8.63
N TYR A 128 17.35 -0.27 7.92
CA TYR A 128 16.53 -1.47 8.05
C TYR A 128 16.50 -2.05 9.48
N ARG A 129 17.63 -2.02 10.19
CA ARG A 129 17.70 -2.51 11.59
C ARG A 129 16.85 -1.65 12.52
N ARG A 130 16.94 -0.33 12.38
CA ARG A 130 16.12 0.59 13.17
C ARG A 130 14.62 0.38 12.88
N ALA A 131 14.26 0.16 11.62
CA ALA A 131 12.87 -0.16 11.27
C ALA A 131 12.40 -1.47 11.93
N ILE A 132 13.26 -2.50 12.01
CA ILE A 132 12.96 -3.74 12.72
C ILE A 132 12.80 -3.49 14.23
N ASP A 133 13.70 -2.74 14.85
CA ASP A 133 13.66 -2.44 16.28
C ASP A 133 12.36 -1.68 16.65
N ASP A 134 11.97 -0.67 15.85
CA ASP A 134 10.72 0.08 16.06
C ASP A 134 9.48 -0.82 15.89
N LEU A 135 9.46 -1.69 14.87
CA LEU A 135 8.38 -2.65 14.67
C LEU A 135 8.29 -3.66 15.83
N GLU A 136 9.42 -4.11 16.39
CA GLU A 136 9.47 -5.02 17.55
C GLU A 136 9.03 -4.32 18.84
N ALA A 137 9.20 -3.00 18.93
CA ALA A 137 8.64 -2.19 20.00
C ALA A 137 7.12 -1.96 19.86
N GLY A 138 6.49 -2.41 18.77
CA GLY A 138 5.07 -2.19 18.47
C GLY A 138 4.78 -0.82 17.85
N GLU A 139 5.81 -0.10 17.43
CA GLU A 139 5.69 1.20 16.78
C GLU A 139 5.70 1.01 15.25
N PRO A 140 4.65 1.44 14.51
CA PRO A 140 4.59 1.25 13.06
C PRO A 140 5.60 2.12 12.33
N VAL A 141 6.15 1.58 11.24
CA VAL A 141 7.08 2.27 10.36
C VAL A 141 6.43 2.57 9.02
N ILE A 142 6.48 3.82 8.57
CA ILE A 142 5.93 4.28 7.30
C ILE A 142 7.08 4.63 6.36
N PHE A 143 7.24 3.86 5.29
CA PHE A 143 8.31 4.07 4.32
C PHE A 143 7.89 5.09 3.26
N ALA A 144 8.53 6.24 3.27
CA ALA A 144 8.33 7.32 2.31
C ALA A 144 9.40 7.29 1.20
N CYS A 145 9.17 8.04 0.13
CA CYS A 145 10.12 8.22 -0.98
C CYS A 145 10.49 6.93 -1.76
N GLY A 146 9.69 5.86 -1.62
CA GLY A 146 9.97 4.58 -2.27
C GLY A 146 11.32 4.00 -1.86
N ILE A 147 12.18 3.67 -2.84
CA ILE A 147 13.57 3.24 -2.59
C ILE A 147 14.59 4.37 -2.87
N GLY A 148 14.13 5.59 -3.13
CA GLY A 148 15.00 6.78 -3.30
C GLY A 148 15.61 6.97 -4.69
N ILE A 149 15.23 6.14 -5.68
CA ILE A 149 15.72 6.26 -7.06
C ILE A 149 14.56 6.29 -8.06
N PRO A 150 14.70 7.01 -9.19
CA PRO A 150 13.71 7.04 -10.26
C PRO A 150 13.56 5.67 -10.94
N PHE A 151 12.52 5.53 -11.77
CA PHE A 151 12.19 4.34 -12.57
C PHE A 151 11.72 3.11 -11.77
N VAL A 152 11.59 3.23 -10.45
CA VAL A 152 11.12 2.16 -9.57
C VAL A 152 9.74 2.53 -9.02
N SER A 153 8.79 1.61 -9.14
CA SER A 153 7.43 1.81 -8.66
C SER A 153 7.32 1.66 -7.14
N THR A 154 6.22 2.16 -6.56
CA THR A 154 5.92 1.90 -5.15
C THR A 154 5.58 0.42 -4.88
N ASP A 155 5.12 -0.34 -5.87
CA ASP A 155 4.89 -1.79 -5.73
C ASP A 155 6.24 -2.52 -5.59
N THR A 156 7.24 -2.18 -6.42
CA THR A 156 8.62 -2.72 -6.28
C THR A 156 9.26 -2.27 -4.97
N ALA A 157 9.12 -0.98 -4.60
CA ALA A 157 9.61 -0.48 -3.32
C ALA A 157 9.01 -1.26 -2.14
N THR A 158 7.73 -1.63 -2.22
CA THR A 158 7.06 -2.44 -1.21
C THR A 158 7.73 -3.79 -1.02
N VAL A 159 8.09 -4.49 -2.10
CA VAL A 159 8.76 -5.79 -2.01
C VAL A 159 10.16 -5.65 -1.40
N VAL A 160 10.94 -4.65 -1.83
CA VAL A 160 12.27 -4.38 -1.25
C VAL A 160 12.17 -4.16 0.26
N ARG A 161 11.26 -3.28 0.70
CA ARG A 161 11.07 -2.99 2.12
C ARG A 161 10.57 -4.21 2.90
N ALA A 162 9.66 -5.02 2.32
CA ALA A 162 9.19 -6.25 2.95
C ALA A 162 10.34 -7.24 3.19
N ALA A 163 11.22 -7.41 2.20
CA ALA A 163 12.41 -8.26 2.33
C ALA A 163 13.36 -7.74 3.42
N GLU A 164 13.68 -6.44 3.43
CA GLU A 164 14.58 -5.81 4.39
C GLU A 164 14.11 -5.94 5.84
N ILE A 165 12.81 -5.85 6.09
CA ILE A 165 12.24 -5.96 7.44
C ILE A 165 11.77 -7.38 7.80
N HIS A 166 11.98 -8.36 6.95
CA HIS A 166 11.51 -9.75 7.12
C HIS A 166 10.00 -9.83 7.38
N ALA A 167 9.20 -9.18 6.52
CA ALA A 167 7.74 -9.26 6.60
C ALA A 167 7.25 -10.65 6.21
N ASP A 168 6.26 -11.18 6.93
CA ASP A 168 5.65 -12.48 6.65
C ASP A 168 4.82 -12.45 5.36
N VAL A 169 4.23 -11.28 5.05
CA VAL A 169 3.35 -11.09 3.90
C VAL A 169 3.27 -9.61 3.50
N ILE A 170 3.06 -9.36 2.22
CA ILE A 170 2.69 -8.04 1.70
C ILE A 170 1.17 -7.96 1.57
N LEU A 171 0.53 -7.04 2.27
CA LEU A 171 -0.89 -6.75 2.20
C LEU A 171 -1.15 -5.66 1.16
N MET A 172 -1.59 -6.05 -0.04
CA MET A 172 -1.85 -5.16 -1.18
C MET A 172 -3.30 -4.67 -1.16
N ALA A 173 -3.56 -3.56 -0.47
CA ALA A 173 -4.89 -2.94 -0.41
C ALA A 173 -5.16 -2.14 -1.70
N LYS A 174 -6.07 -2.62 -2.54
CA LYS A 174 -6.37 -2.08 -3.88
C LYS A 174 -7.85 -1.74 -4.05
N ASN A 175 -8.20 -1.17 -5.22
CA ASN A 175 -9.60 -0.90 -5.61
C ASN A 175 -10.27 -2.13 -6.27
N ILE A 176 -9.66 -3.30 -6.15
CA ILE A 176 -10.16 -4.59 -6.63
C ILE A 176 -9.99 -5.61 -5.50
N ASP A 177 -10.92 -6.53 -5.41
CA ASP A 177 -11.00 -7.49 -4.31
C ASP A 177 -10.16 -8.76 -4.49
N GLY A 178 -9.29 -8.79 -5.49
CA GLY A 178 -8.38 -9.92 -5.75
C GLY A 178 -7.82 -9.91 -7.17
N VAL A 179 -7.16 -11.00 -7.55
CA VAL A 179 -6.62 -11.25 -8.89
C VAL A 179 -7.62 -12.09 -9.67
N TYR A 180 -7.85 -11.71 -10.93
CA TYR A 180 -8.80 -12.37 -11.84
C TYR A 180 -8.08 -12.89 -13.08
N ASP A 181 -8.67 -13.89 -13.73
CA ASP A 181 -8.19 -14.45 -15.00
C ASP A 181 -8.27 -13.46 -16.18
N LYS A 182 -9.13 -12.43 -16.06
CA LYS A 182 -9.32 -11.32 -16.99
C LYS A 182 -9.95 -10.13 -16.27
N ASP A 183 -9.96 -8.95 -16.90
CA ASP A 183 -10.48 -7.71 -16.26
C ASP A 183 -11.99 -7.84 -15.96
N PRO A 184 -12.42 -7.92 -14.67
CA PRO A 184 -13.83 -8.09 -14.31
C PRO A 184 -14.71 -6.89 -14.68
N ARG A 185 -14.13 -5.72 -14.95
CA ARG A 185 -14.87 -4.53 -15.41
C ARG A 185 -15.28 -4.63 -16.88
N LYS A 186 -14.56 -5.46 -17.65
CA LYS A 186 -14.79 -5.68 -19.08
C LYS A 186 -15.51 -7.01 -19.34
N PHE A 187 -15.30 -7.99 -18.48
CA PHE A 187 -15.76 -9.35 -18.64
C PHE A 187 -16.55 -9.80 -17.41
N PRO A 188 -17.91 -9.83 -17.48
CA PRO A 188 -18.75 -10.24 -16.35
C PRO A 188 -18.53 -11.68 -15.88
N ASP A 189 -17.95 -12.53 -16.74
CA ASP A 189 -17.61 -13.93 -16.46
C ASP A 189 -16.18 -14.12 -15.95
N ALA A 190 -15.48 -13.05 -15.58
CA ALA A 190 -14.15 -13.10 -14.98
C ALA A 190 -14.18 -13.87 -13.66
N LYS A 191 -13.20 -14.76 -13.48
CA LYS A 191 -13.09 -15.61 -12.29
C LYS A 191 -11.97 -15.12 -11.38
N LYS A 192 -12.30 -14.88 -10.12
CA LYS A 192 -11.33 -14.53 -9.09
C LYS A 192 -10.55 -15.76 -8.66
N PHE A 193 -9.24 -15.62 -8.55
CA PHE A 193 -8.38 -16.63 -7.96
C PHE A 193 -8.41 -16.51 -6.42
N ARG A 194 -8.42 -17.65 -5.75
CA ARG A 194 -8.14 -17.71 -4.30
C ARG A 194 -6.64 -17.63 -4.05
N THR A 195 -5.87 -18.36 -4.85
CA THR A 195 -4.41 -18.38 -4.82
C THR A 195 -3.90 -18.45 -6.25
N VAL A 196 -2.83 -17.72 -6.56
CA VAL A 196 -2.21 -17.72 -7.88
C VAL A 196 -0.72 -17.43 -7.76
N SER A 197 0.13 -18.17 -8.49
CA SER A 197 1.57 -17.94 -8.46
C SER A 197 1.98 -16.70 -9.25
N TYR A 198 3.06 -16.05 -8.83
CA TYR A 198 3.67 -14.95 -9.58
C TYR A 198 4.04 -15.38 -11.02
N ALA A 199 4.61 -16.58 -11.19
CA ALA A 199 4.94 -17.11 -12.50
C ALA A 199 3.72 -17.15 -13.45
N TYR A 200 2.57 -17.61 -12.95
CA TYR A 200 1.33 -17.63 -13.73
C TYR A 200 0.83 -16.21 -14.06
N CYS A 201 0.90 -15.30 -13.07
CA CYS A 201 0.52 -13.90 -13.29
C CYS A 201 1.39 -13.24 -14.38
N LEU A 202 2.69 -13.50 -14.37
CA LEU A 202 3.65 -13.00 -15.36
C LEU A 202 3.37 -13.60 -16.75
N GLU A 203 3.20 -14.93 -16.85
CA GLU A 203 2.91 -15.62 -18.10
C GLU A 203 1.61 -15.12 -18.75
N LYS A 204 0.54 -14.97 -17.95
CA LYS A 204 -0.78 -14.53 -18.40
C LYS A 204 -0.93 -13.01 -18.45
N LYS A 205 0.10 -12.24 -18.06
CA LYS A 205 0.08 -10.77 -17.99
C LYS A 205 -1.09 -10.24 -17.15
N LEU A 206 -1.40 -10.92 -16.05
CA LEU A 206 -2.44 -10.48 -15.13
C LEU A 206 -1.99 -9.22 -14.38
N ALA A 207 -2.85 -8.22 -14.33
CA ALA A 207 -2.54 -6.89 -13.79
C ALA A 207 -2.68 -6.83 -12.23
N ALA A 208 -2.11 -7.79 -11.53
CA ALA A 208 -2.15 -7.80 -10.06
C ALA A 208 -1.18 -6.75 -9.45
N THR A 209 0.06 -6.78 -9.92
CA THR A 209 1.15 -5.86 -9.55
C THR A 209 1.97 -5.54 -10.79
N ASP A 210 3.00 -4.69 -10.69
CA ASP A 210 3.90 -4.52 -11.82
C ASP A 210 4.85 -5.72 -11.97
N ILE A 211 5.43 -5.86 -13.17
CA ILE A 211 6.29 -7.01 -13.52
C ILE A 211 7.49 -7.10 -12.59
N SER A 212 8.16 -5.97 -12.32
CA SER A 212 9.38 -5.93 -11.52
C SER A 212 9.11 -6.35 -10.08
N SER A 213 7.99 -5.90 -9.49
CA SER A 213 7.59 -6.30 -8.14
C SER A 213 7.24 -7.78 -8.07
N SER A 214 6.56 -8.33 -9.09
CA SER A 214 6.19 -9.76 -9.13
C SER A 214 7.42 -10.67 -9.22
N VAL A 215 8.40 -10.31 -10.08
CA VAL A 215 9.65 -11.06 -10.21
C VAL A 215 10.43 -11.03 -8.90
N LEU A 216 10.60 -9.84 -8.31
CA LEU A 216 11.34 -9.69 -7.07
C LEU A 216 10.67 -10.43 -5.89
N ALA A 217 9.34 -10.36 -5.77
CA ALA A 217 8.61 -11.05 -4.72
C ALA A 217 8.76 -12.58 -4.85
N GLN A 218 8.72 -13.11 -6.09
CA GLN A 218 8.97 -14.52 -6.37
C GLN A 218 10.39 -14.93 -5.96
N GLU A 219 11.41 -14.13 -6.31
CA GLU A 219 12.82 -14.41 -5.97
C GLU A 219 13.06 -14.38 -4.46
N GLN A 220 12.40 -13.46 -3.74
CA GLN A 220 12.52 -13.34 -2.28
C GLN A 220 11.62 -14.31 -1.52
N GLY A 221 10.71 -15.04 -2.20
CA GLY A 221 9.78 -15.96 -1.56
C GLY A 221 8.77 -15.28 -0.65
N ILE A 222 8.38 -14.03 -0.95
CA ILE A 222 7.42 -13.24 -0.16
C ILE A 222 6.07 -13.26 -0.84
N ASP A 223 5.04 -13.73 -0.14
CA ASP A 223 3.68 -13.73 -0.63
C ASP A 223 3.04 -12.34 -0.60
N SER A 224 2.13 -12.09 -1.55
CA SER A 224 1.31 -10.89 -1.59
C SER A 224 -0.17 -11.24 -1.51
N TYR A 225 -0.87 -10.67 -0.54
CA TYR A 225 -2.31 -10.82 -0.41
C TYR A 225 -3.03 -9.59 -0.96
N VAL A 226 -3.72 -9.76 -2.10
CA VAL A 226 -4.45 -8.69 -2.80
C VAL A 226 -5.90 -8.69 -2.35
N PHE A 227 -6.40 -7.56 -1.83
CA PHE A 227 -7.77 -7.41 -1.35
C PHE A 227 -8.30 -5.98 -1.55
N SER A 228 -9.63 -5.82 -1.44
CA SER A 228 -10.29 -4.53 -1.60
C SER A 228 -10.15 -3.64 -0.37
N LEU A 229 -9.79 -2.36 -0.58
CA LEU A 229 -9.82 -1.31 0.44
C LEU A 229 -11.15 -0.51 0.44
N ALA A 230 -12.20 -1.02 -0.19
CA ALA A 230 -13.52 -0.38 -0.12
C ALA A 230 -13.97 -0.17 1.33
N GLU A 231 -13.70 -1.16 2.18
CA GLU A 231 -13.87 -1.12 3.63
C GLU A 231 -12.50 -1.19 4.32
N ALA A 232 -12.18 -0.23 5.19
CA ALA A 232 -10.92 -0.22 5.92
C ALA A 232 -10.76 -1.46 6.83
N GLN A 233 -11.88 -2.01 7.33
CA GLN A 233 -11.91 -3.23 8.15
C GLN A 233 -11.35 -4.47 7.42
N ASN A 234 -11.27 -4.45 6.09
CA ASN A 234 -10.64 -5.52 5.33
C ASN A 234 -9.13 -5.67 5.62
N ILE A 235 -8.47 -4.62 6.11
CA ILE A 235 -7.08 -4.70 6.60
C ILE A 235 -7.01 -5.66 7.79
N VAL A 236 -7.91 -5.51 8.75
CA VAL A 236 -7.96 -6.38 9.94
C VAL A 236 -8.28 -7.82 9.54
N LYS A 237 -9.28 -8.02 8.67
CA LYS A 237 -9.64 -9.35 8.15
C LYS A 237 -8.46 -10.02 7.45
N ALA A 238 -7.72 -9.28 6.61
CA ALA A 238 -6.54 -9.79 5.90
C ALA A 238 -5.44 -10.23 6.87
N VAL A 239 -5.16 -9.45 7.92
CA VAL A 239 -4.17 -9.77 8.96
C VAL A 239 -4.55 -11.05 9.72
N HIS A 240 -5.85 -11.31 9.90
CA HIS A 240 -6.34 -12.52 10.54
C HIS A 240 -6.48 -13.72 9.58
N GLY A 241 -6.06 -13.57 8.31
CA GLY A 241 -6.06 -14.66 7.33
C GLY A 241 -7.46 -15.00 6.80
N GLU A 242 -8.44 -14.09 6.90
CA GLU A 242 -9.76 -14.29 6.32
C GLU A 242 -9.68 -14.31 4.80
N ASN A 243 -10.48 -15.18 4.17
CA ASN A 243 -10.48 -15.34 2.73
C ASN A 243 -11.33 -14.24 2.05
N ILE A 244 -10.78 -13.04 1.97
CA ILE A 244 -11.43 -11.87 1.35
C ILE A 244 -10.77 -11.42 0.06
N GLY A 245 -9.65 -12.05 -0.34
CA GLY A 245 -8.81 -11.63 -1.46
C GLY A 245 -8.19 -12.78 -2.23
N THR A 246 -7.01 -12.53 -2.80
CA THR A 246 -6.16 -13.51 -3.51
C THR A 246 -4.74 -13.50 -2.95
N LEU A 247 -4.23 -14.67 -2.58
CA LEU A 247 -2.84 -14.92 -2.17
C LEU A 247 -2.01 -15.35 -3.37
#